data_50708934a8485dfa6bf8ab81d0a089b1
#
_entry.id   50708934a8485dfa6bf8ab81d0a089b1
#
_cell.length_a   1.000
_cell.length_b   1.000
_cell.length_c   1.000
_cell.angle_alpha   90.00
_cell.angle_beta   90.00
_cell.angle_gamma   90.00
#
_symmetry.space_group_name_H-M   'P 1'
#
loop_
_entity.id
_entity.type
_entity.pdbx_description
1 polymer ?
#
loop_
_entity_poly.entity_id
_entity_poly.type
_entity_poly.pdbx_seq_one_letter_code
_entity_poly.pdbx_strand_id
1 'polypeptide(L)'
;REKTNLKKNVPLQKETTVTTCSYCSVGCKIELKTYGNLLIKSEPNKEGHVNEGLICGRGKWAFDSAIDDDRLKKPYIKINGKLEECKYRDALTIIAKKVEVIRSKFGKDAVAISISDRYTNEEAYAIKKLADQLNVKTLCFNHRKSGLEKVLGVNASPNSMDELLATDVILAIGFKPENNPILGIKLKKAAKNGAKLLFINPSEYKISNYGFDAKTVYTSNEISKIKEIAKALIDMGKTSDIEGFDAFKSSLENIEVSDEIREIAQIYADAKKAMIVFQQNMVSTDIASLIGEIAILSGHIGSPRDGILQVKPKCNSQGLIDLGVTDGREALNGVKGLLCFGEDPDVDLSSLEFLMVSDTHMTKTALSADVVLPATSFASTFGTFTNTERRLQRVSPAMRENVEVPNWKIPTILSKIYEKDFGFKCIDDIRLELNDVNELYREGNVGQLLGGILKPNKPKFVYIPDGLMVTPLKSTDNLMNKINEEIFKGLI
;
A
#
# COMPACT_ATOMS: atom_id res chain seq x y z
N ARG A 1 21.18 3.46 12.18
CA ARG A 1 22.32 4.32 12.64
C ARG A 1 23.14 4.72 11.42
N GLU A 2 23.41 6.03 11.24
CA GLU A 2 24.44 6.41 10.27
C GLU A 2 25.72 5.67 10.66
N LYS A 3 26.34 4.92 9.73
CA LYS A 3 27.58 4.22 10.03
C LYS A 3 28.63 5.26 10.41
N THR A 4 28.93 5.34 11.72
CA THR A 4 29.71 6.42 12.34
C THR A 4 31.14 6.53 11.79
N ASN A 5 31.68 5.45 11.21
CA ASN A 5 33.04 5.43 10.66
C ASN A 5 33.19 6.31 9.40
N LEU A 6 32.09 6.69 8.74
CA LEU A 6 32.09 7.57 7.56
C LEU A 6 31.85 9.04 7.90
N LYS A 7 31.70 9.37 9.20
CA LYS A 7 31.58 10.76 9.71
C LYS A 7 32.92 11.46 9.87
N LYS A 8 34.05 10.77 9.72
CA LYS A 8 35.37 11.40 9.77
C LYS A 8 35.50 12.38 8.61
N ASN A 9 36.11 13.52 8.86
CA ASN A 9 36.25 14.68 7.96
C ASN A 9 37.11 14.43 6.70
N VAL A 10 37.06 13.24 6.14
CA VAL A 10 37.60 12.98 4.80
C VAL A 10 36.56 13.43 3.81
N PRO A 11 36.86 14.31 2.86
CA PRO A 11 35.95 14.68 1.79
C PRO A 11 35.74 13.48 0.87
N LEU A 12 34.79 12.61 1.24
CA LEU A 12 34.33 11.53 0.39
C LEU A 12 33.45 12.14 -0.71
N GLN A 13 33.83 11.91 -1.95
CA GLN A 13 32.98 12.24 -3.08
C GLN A 13 31.75 11.33 -3.02
N LYS A 14 30.61 11.89 -2.58
CA LYS A 14 29.35 11.19 -2.45
C LYS A 14 28.53 11.37 -3.70
N GLU A 15 28.02 10.28 -4.21
CA GLU A 15 27.01 10.32 -5.25
C GLU A 15 25.63 10.47 -4.60
N THR A 16 24.72 11.14 -5.29
CA THR A 16 23.37 11.40 -4.84
C THR A 16 22.38 10.88 -5.85
N THR A 17 21.51 9.97 -5.44
CA THR A 17 20.40 9.48 -6.25
C THR A 17 19.09 9.95 -5.65
N VAL A 18 18.29 10.65 -6.44
CA VAL A 18 16.93 11.04 -6.07
C VAL A 18 15.99 9.89 -6.42
N THR A 19 15.22 9.43 -5.43
CA THR A 19 14.29 8.31 -5.59
C THR A 19 13.05 8.49 -4.72
N THR A 20 12.09 7.58 -4.83
CA THR A 20 10.90 7.55 -3.98
C THR A 20 11.09 6.57 -2.84
N CYS A 21 10.71 6.96 -1.63
CA CYS A 21 10.72 6.10 -0.45
C CYS A 21 9.79 4.90 -0.64
N SER A 22 10.29 3.69 -0.46
CA SER A 22 9.56 2.44 -0.63
C SER A 22 8.78 1.98 0.62
N TYR A 23 8.60 2.84 1.61
CA TYR A 23 8.10 2.41 2.91
C TYR A 23 6.57 2.42 3.00
N CYS A 24 5.96 3.59 2.88
CA CYS A 24 4.51 3.76 2.99
C CYS A 24 3.94 4.48 1.76
N SER A 25 2.63 4.50 1.66
CA SER A 25 1.91 5.03 0.49
C SER A 25 1.96 6.55 0.31
N VAL A 26 2.59 7.28 1.21
CA VAL A 26 2.80 8.73 1.05
C VAL A 26 3.71 9.03 -0.15
N GLY A 27 4.75 8.20 -0.36
CA GLY A 27 5.63 8.37 -1.51
C GLY A 27 6.58 9.57 -1.38
N CYS A 28 7.25 9.71 -0.23
CA CYS A 28 8.22 10.79 -0.01
C CYS A 28 9.39 10.73 -1.00
N LYS A 29 9.77 11.85 -1.60
CA LYS A 29 10.97 11.98 -2.42
C LYS A 29 12.18 12.11 -1.51
N ILE A 30 13.14 11.21 -1.67
CA ILE A 30 14.35 11.12 -0.83
C ILE A 30 15.60 11.13 -1.69
N GLU A 31 16.72 11.45 -1.05
CA GLU A 31 18.06 11.38 -1.61
C GLU A 31 18.82 10.26 -0.92
N LEU A 32 19.21 9.26 -1.68
CA LEU A 32 20.15 8.23 -1.23
C LEU A 32 21.57 8.65 -1.57
N LYS A 33 22.43 8.70 -0.56
CA LYS A 33 23.83 9.06 -0.70
C LYS A 33 24.68 7.80 -0.70
N THR A 34 25.51 7.62 -1.70
CA THR A 34 26.43 6.48 -1.81
C THR A 34 27.89 6.95 -1.88
N TYR A 35 28.78 6.05 -1.49
CA TYR A 35 30.21 6.14 -1.76
C TYR A 35 30.61 4.85 -2.48
N GLY A 36 30.90 4.95 -3.78
CA GLY A 36 30.93 3.79 -4.64
C GLY A 36 29.58 3.05 -4.57
N ASN A 37 29.64 1.73 -4.32
CA ASN A 37 28.42 0.92 -4.15
C ASN A 37 27.89 0.84 -2.72
N LEU A 38 28.45 1.59 -1.77
CA LEU A 38 28.04 1.58 -0.37
C LEU A 38 27.00 2.69 -0.11
N LEU A 39 25.77 2.31 0.23
CA LEU A 39 24.72 3.23 0.68
C LEU A 39 25.03 3.68 2.11
N ILE A 40 25.19 4.98 2.33
CA ILE A 40 25.65 5.54 3.59
C ILE A 40 24.64 6.40 4.31
N LYS A 41 23.64 6.95 3.56
CA LYS A 41 22.71 7.92 4.13
C LYS A 41 21.45 8.06 3.30
N SER A 42 20.31 8.29 3.97
CA SER A 42 19.07 8.75 3.36
C SER A 42 18.72 10.14 3.88
N GLU A 43 18.39 11.07 2.99
CA GLU A 43 18.02 12.45 3.31
C GLU A 43 16.71 12.84 2.59
N PRO A 44 15.98 13.83 3.13
CA PRO A 44 14.82 14.36 2.41
C PRO A 44 15.28 15.11 1.17
N ASN A 45 14.60 14.92 0.05
CA ASN A 45 14.77 15.79 -1.09
C ASN A 45 13.97 17.09 -0.87
N LYS A 46 14.61 18.26 -1.00
CA LYS A 46 14.00 19.57 -0.73
C LYS A 46 12.90 19.92 -1.75
N GLU A 47 13.02 19.42 -2.97
CA GLU A 47 12.05 19.64 -4.05
C GLU A 47 10.97 18.54 -4.12
N GLY A 48 10.89 17.71 -3.08
CA GLY A 48 9.88 16.65 -2.97
C GLY A 48 8.49 17.23 -2.81
N HIS A 49 7.69 17.23 -3.87
CA HIS A 49 6.33 17.79 -3.86
C HIS A 49 5.47 17.24 -2.70
N VAL A 50 5.51 15.93 -2.46
CA VAL A 50 4.69 15.26 -1.45
C VAL A 50 5.13 15.59 -0.02
N ASN A 51 6.45 15.60 0.23
CA ASN A 51 7.03 15.69 1.57
C ASN A 51 7.72 17.02 1.87
N GLU A 52 7.81 17.95 0.92
CA GLU A 52 8.28 19.32 1.11
C GLU A 52 9.59 19.41 1.93
N GLY A 53 10.57 18.58 1.61
CA GLY A 53 11.84 18.51 2.32
C GLY A 53 11.79 17.85 3.69
N LEU A 54 10.70 17.19 4.06
CA LEU A 54 10.57 16.44 5.31
C LEU A 54 10.85 14.95 5.09
N ILE A 55 11.28 14.26 6.14
CA ILE A 55 11.48 12.81 6.15
C ILE A 55 11.14 12.25 7.54
N CYS A 56 10.44 11.14 7.58
CA CYS A 56 10.16 10.44 8.83
C CYS A 56 11.33 9.51 9.23
N GLY A 57 11.32 9.00 10.46
CA GLY A 57 12.36 8.09 10.96
C GLY A 57 12.57 6.87 10.07
N ARG A 58 11.49 6.32 9.51
CA ARG A 58 11.56 5.17 8.60
C ARG A 58 12.31 5.51 7.30
N GLY A 59 11.94 6.60 6.62
CA GLY A 59 12.63 7.04 5.41
C GLY A 59 14.10 7.41 5.68
N LYS A 60 14.39 7.91 6.91
CA LYS A 60 15.73 8.33 7.31
C LYS A 60 16.67 7.17 7.61
N TRP A 61 16.17 6.08 8.23
CA TRP A 61 17.02 5.05 8.82
C TRP A 61 16.83 3.65 8.21
N ALA A 62 15.66 3.35 7.61
CA ALA A 62 15.38 2.01 7.09
C ALA A 62 16.21 1.60 5.86
N PHE A 63 17.06 2.49 5.35
CA PHE A 63 17.99 2.16 4.26
C PHE A 63 19.01 1.08 4.67
N ASP A 64 19.24 0.87 5.98
CA ASP A 64 20.13 -0.18 6.49
C ASP A 64 19.70 -1.57 6.00
N SER A 65 18.40 -1.81 5.79
CA SER A 65 17.90 -3.08 5.23
C SER A 65 18.41 -3.38 3.81
N ALA A 66 18.81 -2.36 3.05
CA ALA A 66 19.37 -2.56 1.70
C ALA A 66 20.86 -2.98 1.71
N ILE A 67 21.54 -2.77 2.83
CA ILE A 67 22.98 -3.05 3.01
C ILE A 67 23.25 -4.06 4.14
N ASP A 68 22.23 -4.73 4.62
CA ASP A 68 22.31 -5.75 5.64
C ASP A 68 23.11 -6.95 5.12
N ASP A 69 24.00 -7.49 5.97
CA ASP A 69 24.82 -8.66 5.63
C ASP A 69 23.98 -9.93 5.52
N ASP A 70 22.84 -9.99 6.23
CA ASP A 70 21.88 -11.11 6.24
C ASP A 70 21.00 -11.16 4.98
N ARG A 71 21.18 -10.24 4.02
CA ARG A 71 20.47 -10.29 2.75
C ARG A 71 20.79 -11.55 1.95
N LEU A 72 19.73 -12.14 1.38
CA LEU A 72 19.86 -13.25 0.45
C LEU A 72 20.64 -12.82 -0.81
N LYS A 73 21.59 -13.65 -1.23
CA LYS A 73 22.45 -13.41 -2.39
C LYS A 73 22.37 -14.54 -3.42
N LYS A 74 21.95 -15.72 -2.98
CA LYS A 74 21.82 -16.93 -3.80
C LYS A 74 20.49 -17.60 -3.60
N PRO A 75 20.00 -18.37 -4.57
CA PRO A 75 18.80 -19.17 -4.41
C PRO A 75 19.05 -20.41 -3.57
N TYR A 76 17.96 -20.91 -2.96
CA TYR A 76 17.95 -22.12 -2.14
C TYR A 76 16.82 -23.04 -2.60
N ILE A 77 17.04 -24.34 -2.47
CA ILE A 77 16.03 -25.39 -2.65
C ILE A 77 15.99 -26.27 -1.41
N LYS A 78 14.80 -26.79 -1.08
CA LYS A 78 14.63 -27.69 0.06
C LYS A 78 14.97 -29.12 -0.35
N ILE A 79 16.02 -29.69 0.25
CA ILE A 79 16.47 -31.07 0.08
C ILE A 79 16.40 -31.75 1.45
N ASN A 80 15.67 -32.87 1.56
CA ASN A 80 15.50 -33.59 2.82
C ASN A 80 15.10 -32.71 4.02
N GLY A 81 14.24 -31.71 3.79
CA GLY A 81 13.73 -30.80 4.79
C GLY A 81 14.65 -29.62 5.13
N LYS A 82 15.81 -29.48 4.49
CA LYS A 82 16.77 -28.39 4.69
C LYS A 82 16.92 -27.55 3.44
N LEU A 83 17.04 -26.23 3.60
CA LEU A 83 17.34 -25.30 2.50
C LEU A 83 18.84 -25.35 2.19
N GLU A 84 19.19 -25.69 0.95
CA GLU A 84 20.55 -25.76 0.44
C GLU A 84 20.73 -24.78 -0.73
N GLU A 85 21.89 -24.12 -0.80
CA GLU A 85 22.22 -23.23 -1.92
C GLU A 85 22.21 -23.98 -3.24
N CYS A 86 21.71 -23.34 -4.29
CA CYS A 86 21.66 -23.90 -5.65
C CYS A 86 21.93 -22.85 -6.72
N LYS A 87 21.93 -23.26 -7.98
CA LYS A 87 21.99 -22.33 -9.11
C LYS A 87 20.58 -21.85 -9.46
N TYR A 88 20.45 -20.64 -9.96
CA TYR A 88 19.16 -20.08 -10.44
C TYR A 88 18.47 -21.00 -11.45
N ARG A 89 19.24 -21.57 -12.38
CA ARG A 89 18.69 -22.51 -13.38
C ARG A 89 17.96 -23.68 -12.71
N ASP A 90 18.53 -24.26 -11.69
CA ASP A 90 17.97 -25.42 -11.01
C ASP A 90 16.71 -25.02 -10.23
N ALA A 91 16.77 -23.90 -9.49
CA ALA A 91 15.62 -23.35 -8.78
C ALA A 91 14.45 -23.04 -9.71
N LEU A 92 14.68 -22.32 -10.81
CA LEU A 92 13.64 -21.97 -11.77
C LEU A 92 13.05 -23.18 -12.49
N THR A 93 13.89 -24.20 -12.77
CA THR A 93 13.41 -25.47 -13.36
C THR A 93 12.50 -26.22 -12.38
N ILE A 94 12.83 -26.23 -11.09
CA ILE A 94 12.00 -26.86 -10.05
C ILE A 94 10.67 -26.14 -9.94
N ILE A 95 10.70 -24.80 -9.89
CA ILE A 95 9.48 -23.98 -9.83
C ILE A 95 8.55 -24.32 -11.00
N ALA A 96 9.07 -24.28 -12.22
CA ALA A 96 8.27 -24.57 -13.40
C ALA A 96 7.65 -25.99 -13.38
N LYS A 97 8.45 -27.00 -13.04
CA LYS A 97 7.96 -28.39 -12.94
C LYS A 97 6.89 -28.56 -11.85
N LYS A 98 7.10 -27.97 -10.66
CA LYS A 98 6.14 -28.06 -9.55
C LYS A 98 4.82 -27.38 -9.87
N VAL A 99 4.86 -26.21 -10.48
CA VAL A 99 3.66 -25.50 -10.95
C VAL A 99 2.87 -26.37 -11.94
N GLU A 100 3.52 -26.98 -12.94
CA GLU A 100 2.86 -27.87 -13.91
C GLU A 100 2.26 -29.11 -13.27
N VAL A 101 2.97 -29.75 -12.33
CA VAL A 101 2.46 -30.91 -11.59
C VAL A 101 1.20 -30.55 -10.81
N ILE A 102 1.20 -29.42 -10.11
CA ILE A 102 0.04 -28.96 -9.32
C ILE A 102 -1.13 -28.64 -10.25
N ARG A 103 -0.89 -27.90 -11.33
CA ARG A 103 -1.94 -27.57 -12.32
C ARG A 103 -2.54 -28.81 -12.96
N SER A 104 -1.72 -29.82 -13.29
CA SER A 104 -2.18 -31.09 -13.87
C SER A 104 -2.99 -31.90 -12.87
N LYS A 105 -2.62 -31.89 -11.59
CA LYS A 105 -3.26 -32.68 -10.52
C LYS A 105 -4.55 -32.05 -9.98
N PHE A 106 -4.57 -30.73 -9.79
CA PHE A 106 -5.62 -30.03 -9.07
C PHE A 106 -6.33 -28.94 -9.90
N GLY A 107 -5.91 -28.73 -11.14
CA GLY A 107 -6.44 -27.68 -12.00
C GLY A 107 -5.69 -26.35 -11.90
N LYS A 108 -5.98 -25.44 -12.85
CA LYS A 108 -5.31 -24.15 -12.97
C LYS A 108 -5.50 -23.25 -11.73
N ASP A 109 -6.65 -23.30 -11.09
CA ASP A 109 -7.01 -22.48 -9.92
C ASP A 109 -6.27 -22.91 -8.64
N ALA A 110 -5.57 -24.05 -8.67
CA ALA A 110 -4.79 -24.54 -7.55
C ALA A 110 -3.41 -23.85 -7.41
N VAL A 111 -3.04 -22.96 -8.33
CA VAL A 111 -1.82 -22.15 -8.25
C VAL A 111 -2.20 -20.67 -8.16
N ALA A 112 -1.49 -19.94 -7.32
CA ALA A 112 -1.60 -18.50 -7.20
C ALA A 112 -0.21 -17.83 -7.17
N ILE A 113 -0.16 -16.55 -7.55
CA ILE A 113 1.05 -15.74 -7.46
C ILE A 113 0.74 -14.53 -6.57
N SER A 114 1.48 -14.36 -5.47
CA SER A 114 1.37 -13.16 -4.66
C SER A 114 2.46 -12.15 -5.02
N ILE A 115 2.09 -10.88 -5.01
CA ILE A 115 2.93 -9.76 -5.41
C ILE A 115 2.94 -8.72 -4.29
N SER A 116 4.11 -8.40 -3.78
CA SER A 116 4.29 -7.35 -2.79
C SER A 116 3.95 -5.97 -3.35
N ASP A 117 3.22 -5.19 -2.60
CA ASP A 117 2.96 -3.78 -2.87
C ASP A 117 4.16 -2.85 -2.57
N ARG A 118 5.36 -3.44 -2.47
CA ARG A 118 6.67 -2.77 -2.49
C ARG A 118 7.40 -2.91 -3.81
N TYR A 119 6.93 -3.77 -4.70
CA TYR A 119 7.48 -3.89 -6.05
C TYR A 119 7.04 -2.70 -6.90
N THR A 120 7.90 -2.32 -7.85
CA THR A 120 7.56 -1.27 -8.82
C THR A 120 6.40 -1.71 -9.73
N ASN A 121 5.75 -0.75 -10.38
CA ASN A 121 4.69 -1.05 -11.34
C ASN A 121 5.19 -1.99 -12.44
N GLU A 122 6.42 -1.80 -12.89
CA GLU A 122 7.07 -2.59 -13.94
C GLU A 122 7.37 -4.01 -13.47
N GLU A 123 7.91 -4.17 -12.25
CA GLU A 123 8.14 -5.50 -11.65
C GLU A 123 6.82 -6.26 -11.44
N ALA A 124 5.82 -5.57 -10.88
CA ALA A 124 4.49 -6.12 -10.65
C ALA A 124 3.79 -6.50 -11.96
N TYR A 125 3.93 -5.67 -13.00
CA TYR A 125 3.40 -5.95 -14.32
C TYR A 125 4.01 -7.22 -14.94
N ALA A 126 5.32 -7.38 -14.88
CA ALA A 126 5.99 -8.58 -15.40
C ALA A 126 5.51 -9.86 -14.70
N ILE A 127 5.32 -9.80 -13.37
CA ILE A 127 4.80 -10.92 -12.57
C ILE A 127 3.32 -11.18 -12.91
N LYS A 128 2.51 -10.12 -13.04
CA LYS A 128 1.11 -10.22 -13.46
C LYS A 128 0.98 -10.85 -14.84
N LYS A 129 1.83 -10.46 -15.79
CA LYS A 129 1.88 -11.02 -17.14
C LYS A 129 2.18 -12.52 -17.12
N LEU A 130 3.09 -12.98 -16.24
CA LEU A 130 3.32 -14.40 -16.02
C LEU A 130 2.07 -15.10 -15.47
N ALA A 131 1.39 -14.51 -14.51
CA ALA A 131 0.16 -15.08 -13.96
C ALA A 131 -0.94 -15.19 -15.03
N ASP A 132 -1.11 -14.19 -15.88
CA ASP A 132 -2.07 -14.19 -16.99
C ASP A 132 -1.71 -15.27 -18.02
N GLN A 133 -0.42 -15.42 -18.35
CA GLN A 133 0.05 -16.50 -19.22
C GLN A 133 -0.26 -17.89 -18.66
N LEU A 134 -0.09 -18.08 -17.36
CA LEU A 134 -0.41 -19.32 -16.66
C LEU A 134 -1.91 -19.46 -16.36
N ASN A 135 -2.69 -18.40 -16.59
CA ASN A 135 -4.10 -18.32 -16.22
C ASN A 135 -4.33 -18.69 -14.75
N VAL A 136 -3.52 -18.06 -13.86
CA VAL A 136 -3.59 -18.21 -12.40
C VAL A 136 -3.90 -16.88 -11.74
N LYS A 137 -4.41 -16.93 -10.50
CA LYS A 137 -4.77 -15.72 -9.74
C LYS A 137 -3.53 -14.94 -9.30
N THR A 138 -3.62 -13.61 -9.36
CA THR A 138 -2.68 -12.71 -8.68
C THR A 138 -3.31 -12.16 -7.43
N LEU A 139 -2.53 -12.06 -6.36
CA LEU A 139 -3.00 -11.57 -5.07
C LEU A 139 -1.91 -10.76 -4.34
N CYS A 140 -2.34 -9.97 -3.35
CA CYS A 140 -1.46 -9.26 -2.42
C CYS A 140 -2.03 -9.38 -1.02
N PHE A 141 -1.23 -9.83 -0.06
CA PHE A 141 -1.69 -10.04 1.32
C PHE A 141 -1.89 -8.73 2.10
N ASN A 142 -1.29 -7.64 1.66
CA ASN A 142 -1.53 -6.30 2.22
C ASN A 142 -2.78 -5.61 1.64
N HIS A 143 -3.35 -6.16 0.56
CA HIS A 143 -4.55 -5.64 -0.07
C HIS A 143 -5.80 -6.02 0.71
N ARG A 144 -6.77 -5.08 0.75
CA ARG A 144 -8.17 -5.34 1.08
C ARG A 144 -9.05 -4.78 -0.02
N LYS A 145 -10.16 -5.45 -0.28
CA LYS A 145 -11.26 -4.84 -1.05
C LYS A 145 -11.63 -3.53 -0.38
N SER A 146 -11.63 -2.45 -1.15
CA SER A 146 -12.08 -1.17 -0.64
C SER A 146 -13.60 -1.08 -0.72
N GLY A 147 -14.24 -0.74 0.40
CA GLY A 147 -15.67 -0.43 0.40
C GLY A 147 -16.01 0.77 -0.47
N LEU A 148 -15.06 1.68 -0.72
CA LEU A 148 -15.28 2.81 -1.64
C LEU A 148 -15.65 2.36 -3.04
N GLU A 149 -15.08 1.27 -3.55
CA GLU A 149 -15.40 0.74 -4.87
C GLU A 149 -16.88 0.33 -4.99
N LYS A 150 -17.44 -0.21 -3.90
CA LYS A 150 -18.87 -0.59 -3.87
C LYS A 150 -19.80 0.62 -3.98
N VAL A 151 -19.40 1.75 -3.43
CA VAL A 151 -20.22 2.97 -3.30
C VAL A 151 -19.88 3.98 -4.38
N LEU A 152 -18.61 4.25 -4.62
CA LEU A 152 -18.14 5.27 -5.56
C LEU A 152 -17.79 4.73 -6.94
N GLY A 153 -17.71 3.41 -7.13
CA GLY A 153 -17.26 2.78 -8.38
C GLY A 153 -15.77 2.92 -8.63
N VAL A 154 -14.98 3.37 -7.63
CA VAL A 154 -13.53 3.55 -7.75
C VAL A 154 -12.81 3.11 -6.47
N ASN A 155 -11.71 2.39 -6.62
CA ASN A 155 -10.85 1.97 -5.51
C ASN A 155 -9.59 2.83 -5.44
N ALA A 156 -9.77 4.13 -5.30
CA ALA A 156 -8.68 5.09 -5.25
C ALA A 156 -9.09 6.33 -4.44
N SER A 157 -8.12 7.11 -3.98
CA SER A 157 -8.40 8.43 -3.38
C SER A 157 -8.91 9.38 -4.44
N PRO A 158 -10.12 9.95 -4.32
CA PRO A 158 -10.60 10.99 -5.22
C PRO A 158 -9.72 12.25 -5.24
N ASN A 159 -9.17 12.62 -4.10
CA ASN A 159 -8.45 13.86 -3.86
C ASN A 159 -6.97 13.65 -3.54
N SER A 160 -6.19 14.72 -3.59
CA SER A 160 -4.76 14.73 -3.25
C SER A 160 -4.50 15.06 -1.79
N MET A 161 -3.27 14.77 -1.33
CA MET A 161 -2.83 15.11 0.03
C MET A 161 -2.68 16.61 0.26
N ASP A 162 -2.36 17.39 -0.78
CA ASP A 162 -2.16 18.84 -0.65
C ASP A 162 -3.48 19.58 -0.46
N GLU A 163 -4.58 19.01 -0.94
CA GLU A 163 -5.91 19.58 -0.74
C GLU A 163 -6.32 19.67 0.72
N LEU A 164 -5.78 18.79 1.59
CA LEU A 164 -5.96 18.88 3.04
C LEU A 164 -5.54 20.22 3.63
N LEU A 165 -4.50 20.87 3.04
CA LEU A 165 -3.95 22.11 3.57
C LEU A 165 -4.88 23.32 3.39
N ALA A 166 -5.88 23.20 2.54
CA ALA A 166 -6.81 24.28 2.18
C ALA A 166 -8.28 23.90 2.36
N THR A 167 -8.58 22.80 3.06
CA THR A 167 -9.93 22.40 3.44
C THR A 167 -10.34 22.97 4.79
N ASP A 168 -11.64 23.15 5.05
CA ASP A 168 -12.15 23.77 6.28
C ASP A 168 -12.31 22.73 7.41
N VAL A 169 -12.66 21.49 7.05
CA VAL A 169 -12.88 20.40 8.00
C VAL A 169 -12.22 19.12 7.48
N ILE A 170 -11.55 18.42 8.38
CA ILE A 170 -11.00 17.07 8.11
C ILE A 170 -11.60 16.09 9.12
N LEU A 171 -12.36 15.12 8.61
CA LEU A 171 -12.88 13.99 9.38
C LEU A 171 -11.96 12.79 9.19
N ALA A 172 -11.19 12.44 10.20
CA ALA A 172 -10.24 11.33 10.18
C ALA A 172 -10.86 10.09 10.88
N ILE A 173 -11.00 8.99 10.15
CA ILE A 173 -11.63 7.75 10.63
C ILE A 173 -10.62 6.62 10.55
N GLY A 174 -10.40 5.90 11.68
CA GLY A 174 -9.40 4.83 11.72
C GLY A 174 -8.02 5.32 11.24
N PHE A 175 -7.61 6.51 11.64
CA PHE A 175 -6.37 7.14 11.19
C PHE A 175 -5.37 7.29 12.33
N LYS A 176 -4.24 6.58 12.20
CA LYS A 176 -3.10 6.65 13.12
C LYS A 176 -1.96 7.43 12.46
N PRO A 177 -1.72 8.70 12.86
CA PRO A 177 -0.70 9.56 12.24
C PRO A 177 0.71 8.95 12.25
N GLU A 178 1.04 8.15 13.28
CA GLU A 178 2.34 7.49 13.41
C GLU A 178 2.64 6.50 12.27
N ASN A 179 1.60 5.95 11.65
CA ASN A 179 1.78 5.07 10.48
C ASN A 179 2.23 5.85 9.24
N ASN A 180 1.79 7.11 9.11
CA ASN A 180 2.10 7.99 7.99
C ASN A 180 2.52 9.39 8.49
N PRO A 181 3.72 9.55 9.12
CA PRO A 181 4.07 10.76 9.85
C PRO A 181 4.05 12.04 9.02
N ILE A 182 4.41 11.98 7.74
CA ILE A 182 4.37 13.15 6.85
C ILE A 182 2.93 13.60 6.61
N LEU A 183 1.99 12.66 6.48
CA LEU A 183 0.57 12.99 6.39
C LEU A 183 0.05 13.57 7.73
N GLY A 184 0.49 13.02 8.87
CA GLY A 184 0.21 13.61 10.18
C GLY A 184 0.68 15.06 10.29
N ILE A 185 1.86 15.39 9.72
CA ILE A 185 2.37 16.78 9.66
C ILE A 185 1.48 17.65 8.75
N LYS A 186 0.97 17.10 7.62
CA LYS A 186 0.02 17.85 6.76
C LYS A 186 -1.28 18.17 7.51
N LEU A 187 -1.83 17.23 8.28
CA LEU A 187 -3.00 17.50 9.14
C LEU A 187 -2.71 18.60 10.16
N LYS A 188 -1.54 18.58 10.79
CA LYS A 188 -1.12 19.64 11.71
C LYS A 188 -0.99 20.99 11.00
N LYS A 189 -0.46 21.03 9.78
CA LYS A 189 -0.42 22.24 8.97
C LYS A 189 -1.82 22.73 8.63
N ALA A 190 -2.73 21.83 8.22
CA ALA A 190 -4.12 22.15 7.94
C ALA A 190 -4.81 22.80 9.15
N ALA A 191 -4.64 22.22 10.36
CA ALA A 191 -5.17 22.80 11.59
C ALA A 191 -4.61 24.22 11.87
N LYS A 192 -3.32 24.43 11.64
CA LYS A 192 -2.70 25.77 11.76
C LYS A 192 -3.23 26.77 10.73
N ASN A 193 -3.69 26.29 9.57
CA ASN A 193 -4.35 27.09 8.55
C ASN A 193 -5.84 27.33 8.84
N GLY A 194 -6.36 26.81 9.96
CA GLY A 194 -7.75 27.02 10.40
C GLY A 194 -8.70 25.85 10.18
N ALA A 195 -8.24 24.72 9.64
CA ALA A 195 -9.08 23.54 9.48
C ALA A 195 -9.46 22.94 10.83
N LYS A 196 -10.74 22.58 11.00
CA LYS A 196 -11.20 21.80 12.17
C LYS A 196 -10.86 20.34 11.97
N LEU A 197 -10.25 19.69 12.96
CA LEU A 197 -9.91 18.29 12.93
C LEU A 197 -10.89 17.50 13.80
N LEU A 198 -11.50 16.47 13.21
CA LEU A 198 -12.43 15.55 13.85
C LEU A 198 -11.88 14.13 13.70
N PHE A 199 -11.82 13.37 14.78
CA PHE A 199 -11.28 11.99 14.77
C PHE A 199 -12.30 11.00 15.32
N ILE A 200 -12.43 9.85 14.64
CA ILE A 200 -13.11 8.65 15.13
C ILE A 200 -12.14 7.48 15.02
N ASN A 201 -11.67 6.99 16.15
CA ASN A 201 -10.60 5.99 16.21
C ASN A 201 -10.93 4.86 17.20
N PRO A 202 -10.41 3.63 16.98
CA PRO A 202 -10.66 2.50 17.86
C PRO A 202 -9.93 2.60 19.22
N SER A 203 -8.93 3.43 19.33
CA SER A 203 -8.14 3.63 20.55
C SER A 203 -7.48 5.00 20.57
N GLU A 204 -7.00 5.38 21.73
CA GLU A 204 -6.21 6.59 21.88
C GLU A 204 -4.89 6.46 21.10
N TYR A 205 -4.71 7.33 20.11
CA TYR A 205 -3.45 7.54 19.43
C TYR A 205 -2.80 8.83 19.97
N LYS A 206 -1.48 8.93 19.86
CA LYS A 206 -0.73 10.11 20.35
C LYS A 206 -1.02 11.39 19.54
N ILE A 207 -2.29 11.63 19.20
CA ILE A 207 -2.75 12.80 18.44
C ILE A 207 -2.48 14.07 19.23
N SER A 208 -2.69 14.04 20.54
CA SER A 208 -2.41 15.17 21.46
C SER A 208 -0.95 15.62 21.38
N ASN A 209 0.00 14.73 21.14
CA ASN A 209 1.41 15.04 21.01
C ASN A 209 1.76 15.80 19.73
N TYR A 210 0.82 15.90 18.77
CA TYR A 210 1.01 16.69 17.55
C TYR A 210 0.72 18.17 17.75
N GLY A 211 0.22 18.56 18.93
CA GLY A 211 0.03 19.97 19.33
C GLY A 211 -1.02 20.69 18.50
N PHE A 212 -2.11 20.01 18.14
CA PHE A 212 -3.30 20.64 17.59
C PHE A 212 -4.54 20.23 18.40
N ASP A 213 -5.49 21.15 18.46
CA ASP A 213 -6.79 20.91 19.04
C ASP A 213 -7.63 20.08 18.09
N ALA A 214 -8.10 18.94 18.54
CA ALA A 214 -8.89 18.02 17.73
C ALA A 214 -10.02 17.43 18.56
N LYS A 215 -11.24 17.46 18.04
CA LYS A 215 -12.35 16.73 18.64
C LYS A 215 -12.20 15.26 18.29
N THR A 216 -12.13 14.39 19.30
CA THR A 216 -11.84 12.96 19.12
C THR A 216 -12.85 12.11 19.87
N VAL A 217 -13.44 11.16 19.14
CA VAL A 217 -14.28 10.09 19.68
C VAL A 217 -13.51 8.78 19.62
N TYR A 218 -13.38 8.12 20.78
CA TYR A 218 -12.79 6.79 20.87
C TYR A 218 -13.89 5.76 20.97
N THR A 219 -13.85 4.74 20.12
CA THR A 219 -14.87 3.70 20.09
C THR A 219 -14.32 2.36 19.63
N SER A 220 -14.71 1.29 20.30
CA SER A 220 -14.48 -0.07 19.81
C SER A 220 -15.48 -0.50 18.72
N ASN A 221 -16.52 0.30 18.48
CA ASN A 221 -17.54 0.07 17.46
C ASN A 221 -17.63 1.27 16.49
N GLU A 222 -16.65 1.38 15.60
CA GLU A 222 -16.57 2.46 14.63
C GLU A 222 -17.75 2.45 13.65
N ILE A 223 -18.25 1.26 13.27
CA ILE A 223 -19.41 1.12 12.38
C ILE A 223 -20.62 1.84 12.95
N SER A 224 -20.92 1.62 14.24
CA SER A 224 -22.05 2.28 14.91
C SER A 224 -21.89 3.80 14.87
N LYS A 225 -20.71 4.32 15.21
CA LYS A 225 -20.48 5.77 15.24
C LYS A 225 -20.55 6.42 13.86
N ILE A 226 -20.13 5.73 12.81
CA ILE A 226 -20.23 6.24 11.45
C ILE A 226 -21.68 6.16 10.94
N LYS A 227 -22.45 5.13 11.31
CA LYS A 227 -23.89 5.07 11.06
C LYS A 227 -24.65 6.19 11.78
N GLU A 228 -24.25 6.55 13.01
CA GLU A 228 -24.80 7.71 13.73
C GLU A 228 -24.55 9.02 12.94
N ILE A 229 -23.37 9.20 12.31
CA ILE A 229 -23.10 10.37 11.44
C ILE A 229 -24.04 10.36 10.25
N ALA A 230 -24.19 9.23 9.55
CA ALA A 230 -25.09 9.12 8.41
C ALA A 230 -26.54 9.43 8.79
N LYS A 231 -27.01 8.90 9.93
CA LYS A 231 -28.34 9.19 10.49
C LYS A 231 -28.49 10.67 10.82
N ALA A 232 -27.50 11.28 11.49
CA ALA A 232 -27.53 12.71 11.79
C ALA A 232 -27.64 13.58 10.54
N LEU A 233 -26.92 13.26 9.45
CA LEU A 233 -27.02 13.95 8.18
C LEU A 233 -28.43 13.85 7.58
N ILE A 234 -29.07 12.68 7.65
CA ILE A 234 -30.46 12.47 7.21
C ILE A 234 -31.42 13.29 8.06
N ASP A 235 -31.25 13.31 9.40
CA ASP A 235 -32.07 14.09 10.32
C ASP A 235 -31.94 15.62 10.09
N MET A 236 -30.81 16.08 9.56
CA MET A 236 -30.58 17.45 9.09
C MET A 236 -31.20 17.73 7.72
N GLY A 237 -31.93 16.78 7.14
CA GLY A 237 -32.60 16.93 5.84
C GLY A 237 -31.75 16.63 4.63
N LYS A 238 -30.57 16.04 4.78
CA LYS A 238 -29.77 15.57 3.64
C LYS A 238 -30.46 14.39 2.97
N THR A 239 -30.58 14.43 1.65
CA THR A 239 -31.25 13.42 0.82
C THR A 239 -30.41 13.12 -0.42
N SER A 240 -30.70 12.02 -1.11
CA SER A 240 -30.05 11.65 -2.36
C SER A 240 -31.06 10.96 -3.28
N ASP A 241 -30.90 11.15 -4.57
CA ASP A 241 -31.62 10.45 -5.66
C ASP A 241 -30.82 9.25 -6.20
N ILE A 242 -29.68 8.95 -5.60
CA ILE A 242 -28.79 7.85 -6.00
C ILE A 242 -29.41 6.51 -5.59
N GLU A 243 -29.25 5.51 -6.46
CA GLU A 243 -29.72 4.13 -6.25
C GLU A 243 -29.36 3.59 -4.87
N GLY A 244 -30.32 2.98 -4.18
CA GLY A 244 -30.13 2.35 -2.88
C GLY A 244 -30.32 3.28 -1.67
N PHE A 245 -30.53 4.59 -1.88
CA PHE A 245 -30.66 5.55 -0.78
C PHE A 245 -31.83 5.24 0.17
N ASP A 246 -33.02 4.88 -0.35
CA ASP A 246 -34.17 4.58 0.50
C ASP A 246 -33.95 3.37 1.40
N ALA A 247 -33.34 2.31 0.87
CA ALA A 247 -32.98 1.14 1.65
C ALA A 247 -31.91 1.46 2.72
N PHE A 248 -30.91 2.27 2.35
CA PHE A 248 -29.89 2.76 3.27
C PHE A 248 -30.52 3.60 4.38
N LYS A 249 -31.37 4.57 4.05
CA LYS A 249 -32.09 5.40 5.02
C LYS A 249 -32.93 4.56 6.00
N SER A 250 -33.69 3.59 5.46
CA SER A 250 -34.52 2.70 6.31
C SER A 250 -33.66 1.86 7.27
N SER A 251 -32.45 1.46 6.84
CA SER A 251 -31.52 0.72 7.72
C SER A 251 -31.02 1.53 8.91
N LEU A 252 -31.15 2.85 8.89
CA LEU A 252 -30.71 3.77 9.94
C LEU A 252 -31.84 4.26 10.84
N GLU A 253 -33.13 3.88 10.60
CA GLU A 253 -34.28 4.43 11.32
C GLU A 253 -34.21 4.25 12.85
N ASN A 254 -33.70 3.11 13.30
CA ASN A 254 -33.62 2.76 14.72
C ASN A 254 -32.29 3.17 15.39
N ILE A 255 -31.43 3.93 14.68
CA ILE A 255 -30.16 4.38 15.22
C ILE A 255 -30.36 5.64 16.05
N GLU A 256 -30.00 5.58 17.33
CA GLU A 256 -29.92 6.74 18.20
C GLU A 256 -28.61 7.48 17.97
N VAL A 257 -28.69 8.79 17.79
CA VAL A 257 -27.51 9.65 17.55
C VAL A 257 -27.11 10.32 18.84
N SER A 258 -25.91 9.99 19.33
CA SER A 258 -25.32 10.65 20.51
C SER A 258 -25.02 12.12 20.24
N ASP A 259 -25.09 12.97 21.27
CA ASP A 259 -24.87 14.42 21.14
C ASP A 259 -23.48 14.75 20.58
N GLU A 260 -22.47 13.98 20.99
CA GLU A 260 -21.09 14.14 20.50
C GLU A 260 -20.97 13.87 19.00
N ILE A 261 -21.65 12.83 18.48
CA ILE A 261 -21.65 12.50 17.05
C ILE A 261 -22.53 13.51 16.28
N ARG A 262 -23.63 13.97 16.85
CA ARG A 262 -24.48 15.01 16.26
C ARG A 262 -23.67 16.30 16.02
N GLU A 263 -22.86 16.69 17.00
CA GLU A 263 -21.97 17.86 16.84
C GLU A 263 -20.90 17.64 15.74
N ILE A 264 -20.28 16.46 15.68
CA ILE A 264 -19.32 16.11 14.62
C ILE A 264 -19.98 16.17 13.24
N ALA A 265 -21.17 15.56 13.12
CA ALA A 265 -21.93 15.56 11.86
C ALA A 265 -22.33 16.98 11.43
N GLN A 266 -22.73 17.83 12.38
CA GLN A 266 -23.07 19.23 12.09
C GLN A 266 -21.84 20.02 11.60
N ILE A 267 -20.70 19.91 12.31
CA ILE A 267 -19.45 20.59 11.89
C ILE A 267 -19.04 20.15 10.48
N TYR A 268 -19.17 18.85 10.18
CA TYR A 268 -18.82 18.30 8.86
C TYR A 268 -19.80 18.76 7.78
N ALA A 269 -21.11 18.75 8.07
CA ALA A 269 -22.15 19.13 7.13
C ALA A 269 -22.16 20.63 6.78
N ASP A 270 -21.78 21.49 7.74
CA ASP A 270 -21.75 22.95 7.58
C ASP A 270 -20.46 23.47 6.91
N ALA A 271 -19.47 22.61 6.73
CA ALA A 271 -18.22 22.98 6.10
C ALA A 271 -18.48 23.41 4.64
N LYS A 272 -17.79 24.46 4.18
CA LYS A 272 -17.79 24.81 2.76
C LYS A 272 -16.98 23.80 1.94
N LYS A 273 -15.90 23.28 2.55
CA LYS A 273 -15.03 22.28 2.00
C LYS A 273 -14.62 21.28 3.07
N ALA A 274 -14.87 20.01 2.87
CA ALA A 274 -14.52 18.98 3.82
C ALA A 274 -13.90 17.74 3.18
N MET A 275 -12.94 17.15 3.85
CA MET A 275 -12.31 15.90 3.42
C MET A 275 -12.38 14.84 4.51
N ILE A 276 -12.63 13.59 4.09
CA ILE A 276 -12.48 12.43 4.97
C ILE A 276 -11.11 11.78 4.71
N VAL A 277 -10.38 11.45 5.79
CA VAL A 277 -9.11 10.73 5.73
C VAL A 277 -9.24 9.43 6.50
N PHE A 278 -8.88 8.30 5.88
CA PHE A 278 -8.85 7.01 6.58
C PHE A 278 -7.70 6.12 6.11
N GLN A 279 -7.23 5.23 6.98
CA GLN A 279 -6.23 4.22 6.62
C GLN A 279 -6.92 2.91 6.26
N GLN A 280 -6.72 2.43 5.03
CA GLN A 280 -7.38 1.24 4.50
C GLN A 280 -7.14 -0.02 5.35
N ASN A 281 -5.97 -0.14 5.96
CA ASN A 281 -5.64 -1.27 6.82
C ASN A 281 -6.15 -1.14 8.27
N MET A 282 -6.73 0.01 8.61
CA MET A 282 -7.28 0.27 9.96
C MET A 282 -8.80 0.20 9.99
N VAL A 283 -9.46 0.18 8.84
CA VAL A 283 -10.92 0.14 8.73
C VAL A 283 -11.38 -1.10 7.96
N SER A 284 -12.62 -1.55 8.21
CA SER A 284 -13.23 -2.62 7.43
C SER A 284 -13.72 -2.12 6.07
N THR A 285 -14.04 -3.08 5.20
CA THR A 285 -14.71 -2.79 3.91
C THR A 285 -16.01 -2.03 4.12
N ASP A 286 -16.77 -2.37 5.17
CA ASP A 286 -18.06 -1.76 5.47
C ASP A 286 -17.91 -0.33 6.00
N ILE A 287 -16.92 -0.07 6.85
CA ILE A 287 -16.56 1.30 7.27
C ILE A 287 -16.17 2.15 6.04
N ALA A 288 -15.38 1.61 5.13
CA ALA A 288 -15.00 2.33 3.92
C ALA A 288 -16.20 2.59 3.00
N SER A 289 -17.20 1.69 2.96
CA SER A 289 -18.47 1.93 2.25
C SER A 289 -19.25 3.07 2.90
N LEU A 290 -19.45 3.03 4.23
CA LEU A 290 -20.12 4.11 4.98
C LEU A 290 -19.43 5.47 4.80
N ILE A 291 -18.10 5.51 4.73
CA ILE A 291 -17.34 6.73 4.43
C ILE A 291 -17.72 7.29 3.06
N GLY A 292 -17.83 6.42 2.05
CA GLY A 292 -18.29 6.83 0.71
C GLY A 292 -19.72 7.37 0.72
N GLU A 293 -20.62 6.72 1.46
CA GLU A 293 -22.03 7.12 1.60
C GLU A 293 -22.20 8.46 2.31
N ILE A 294 -21.43 8.68 3.40
CA ILE A 294 -21.41 9.96 4.11
C ILE A 294 -20.90 11.09 3.19
N ALA A 295 -19.87 10.84 2.40
CA ALA A 295 -19.34 11.84 1.48
C ALA A 295 -20.34 12.20 0.36
N ILE A 296 -21.08 11.21 -0.17
CA ILE A 296 -22.16 11.43 -1.12
C ILE A 296 -23.29 12.23 -0.47
N LEU A 297 -23.76 11.78 0.70
CA LEU A 297 -24.92 12.35 1.39
C LEU A 297 -24.68 13.80 1.83
N SER A 298 -23.47 14.13 2.27
CA SER A 298 -23.07 15.48 2.65
C SER A 298 -22.85 16.40 1.45
N GLY A 299 -22.59 15.83 0.26
CA GLY A 299 -22.16 16.58 -0.93
C GLY A 299 -20.65 16.87 -0.98
N HIS A 300 -19.87 16.36 -0.03
CA HIS A 300 -18.42 16.55 0.04
C HIS A 300 -17.67 15.47 -0.77
N ILE A 301 -17.88 15.49 -2.10
CA ILE A 301 -17.23 14.52 -3.02
C ILE A 301 -17.13 15.09 -4.45
N GLY A 302 -16.05 14.75 -5.14
CA GLY A 302 -15.89 15.01 -6.58
C GLY A 302 -15.52 16.45 -6.95
N SER A 303 -15.10 17.26 -5.99
CA SER A 303 -14.61 18.62 -6.24
C SER A 303 -13.29 18.89 -5.46
N PRO A 304 -12.53 19.95 -5.83
CA PRO A 304 -11.31 20.29 -5.11
C PRO A 304 -11.56 20.56 -3.62
N ARG A 305 -10.75 19.97 -2.75
CA ARG A 305 -10.81 20.09 -1.28
C ARG A 305 -12.09 19.52 -0.65
N ASP A 306 -12.89 18.81 -1.45
CA ASP A 306 -14.08 18.08 -1.05
C ASP A 306 -13.94 16.63 -1.48
N GLY A 307 -13.80 15.71 -0.53
CA GLY A 307 -13.74 14.30 -0.87
C GLY A 307 -13.04 13.43 0.13
N ILE A 308 -12.31 12.46 -0.38
CA ILE A 308 -11.75 11.38 0.42
C ILE A 308 -10.29 11.18 0.09
N LEU A 309 -9.47 11.03 1.13
CA LEU A 309 -8.12 10.50 1.04
C LEU A 309 -8.06 9.12 1.70
N GLN A 310 -8.01 8.09 0.88
CA GLN A 310 -7.84 6.71 1.30
C GLN A 310 -6.35 6.39 1.41
N VAL A 311 -5.81 6.34 2.61
CA VAL A 311 -4.39 6.05 2.84
C VAL A 311 -4.14 4.56 2.69
N LYS A 312 -3.43 4.19 1.63
CA LYS A 312 -3.08 2.81 1.30
C LYS A 312 -1.96 2.27 2.20
N PRO A 313 -1.78 0.94 2.34
CA PRO A 313 -0.79 0.36 3.25
C PRO A 313 0.67 0.66 2.89
N LYS A 314 1.05 0.48 1.62
CA LYS A 314 2.45 0.53 1.17
C LYS A 314 2.63 1.43 -0.06
N CYS A 315 3.90 1.61 -0.46
CA CYS A 315 4.32 2.59 -1.47
C CYS A 315 3.68 2.40 -2.85
N ASN A 316 3.33 1.17 -3.24
CA ASN A 316 2.74 0.86 -4.54
C ASN A 316 1.41 0.08 -4.43
N SER A 317 0.73 0.14 -3.29
CA SER A 317 -0.57 -0.54 -3.14
C SER A 317 -1.58 -0.06 -4.18
N GLN A 318 -1.59 1.23 -4.55
CA GLN A 318 -2.47 1.74 -5.60
C GLN A 318 -2.09 1.17 -6.97
N GLY A 319 -0.79 1.09 -7.30
CA GLY A 319 -0.34 0.52 -8.57
C GLY A 319 -0.75 -0.95 -8.75
N LEU A 320 -0.71 -1.75 -7.67
CA LEU A 320 -1.20 -3.13 -7.73
C LEU A 320 -2.72 -3.21 -7.95
N ILE A 321 -3.50 -2.29 -7.35
CA ILE A 321 -4.95 -2.18 -7.61
C ILE A 321 -5.20 -1.87 -9.08
N ASP A 322 -4.48 -0.90 -9.62
CA ASP A 322 -4.60 -0.47 -11.02
C ASP A 322 -4.24 -1.61 -12.00
N LEU A 323 -3.34 -2.53 -11.59
CA LEU A 323 -2.99 -3.74 -12.32
C LEU A 323 -3.99 -4.90 -12.11
N GLY A 324 -5.02 -4.74 -11.29
CA GLY A 324 -6.03 -5.76 -11.04
C GLY A 324 -5.57 -6.90 -10.11
N VAL A 325 -4.59 -6.65 -9.25
CA VAL A 325 -4.18 -7.62 -8.21
C VAL A 325 -5.22 -7.66 -7.10
N THR A 326 -5.63 -8.84 -6.67
CA THR A 326 -6.74 -9.05 -5.72
C THR A 326 -6.28 -9.23 -4.27
N ASP A 327 -7.23 -9.26 -3.33
CA ASP A 327 -6.97 -9.56 -1.91
C ASP A 327 -6.50 -11.01 -1.72
N GLY A 328 -5.34 -11.18 -1.09
CA GLY A 328 -4.69 -12.47 -0.92
C GLY A 328 -5.33 -13.41 0.10
N ARG A 329 -6.07 -12.88 1.05
CA ARG A 329 -6.61 -13.69 2.16
C ARG A 329 -7.79 -14.54 1.73
N GLU A 330 -8.69 -13.98 0.94
CA GLU A 330 -9.84 -14.71 0.40
C GLU A 330 -9.44 -15.63 -0.76
N ALA A 331 -8.33 -15.36 -1.43
CA ALA A 331 -7.92 -16.02 -2.66
C ALA A 331 -7.18 -17.37 -2.46
N LEU A 332 -6.78 -17.70 -1.21
CA LEU A 332 -6.02 -18.93 -0.92
C LEU A 332 -6.88 -20.21 -0.88
N ASN A 333 -8.19 -20.11 -0.84
CA ASN A 333 -9.06 -21.28 -0.83
C ASN A 333 -8.84 -22.15 -2.08
N GLY A 334 -8.46 -23.42 -1.87
CA GLY A 334 -8.17 -24.38 -2.93
C GLY A 334 -6.78 -24.25 -3.55
N VAL A 335 -5.96 -23.27 -3.16
CA VAL A 335 -4.58 -23.11 -3.62
C VAL A 335 -3.69 -24.19 -3.02
N LYS A 336 -2.88 -24.85 -3.85
CA LYS A 336 -1.90 -25.88 -3.52
C LYS A 336 -0.48 -25.47 -3.86
N GLY A 337 -0.30 -24.50 -4.75
CA GLY A 337 0.99 -23.92 -5.09
C GLY A 337 0.96 -22.41 -5.01
N LEU A 338 1.90 -21.81 -4.28
CA LEU A 338 2.04 -20.36 -4.15
C LEU A 338 3.44 -19.92 -4.60
N LEU A 339 3.48 -18.97 -5.54
CA LEU A 339 4.68 -18.21 -5.88
C LEU A 339 4.58 -16.86 -5.19
N CYS A 340 5.35 -16.66 -4.12
CA CYS A 340 5.28 -15.50 -3.24
C CYS A 340 6.43 -14.51 -3.54
N PHE A 341 6.10 -13.36 -4.11
CA PHE A 341 7.08 -12.34 -4.48
C PHE A 341 7.06 -11.17 -3.49
N GLY A 342 8.07 -11.12 -2.60
CA GLY A 342 8.34 -9.99 -1.69
C GLY A 342 7.35 -9.84 -0.54
N GLU A 343 6.68 -10.91 -0.13
CA GLU A 343 5.73 -10.89 0.98
C GLU A 343 6.08 -11.93 2.06
N ASP A 344 5.81 -11.59 3.31
CA ASP A 344 5.93 -12.45 4.48
C ASP A 344 4.57 -12.51 5.22
N PRO A 345 3.55 -13.19 4.63
CA PRO A 345 2.19 -13.15 5.13
C PRO A 345 2.04 -13.92 6.45
N ASP A 346 1.32 -13.31 7.41
CA ASP A 346 0.92 -13.96 8.66
C ASP A 346 -0.40 -14.72 8.47
N VAL A 347 -0.35 -15.77 7.64
CA VAL A 347 -1.46 -16.68 7.34
C VAL A 347 -0.99 -18.14 7.38
N ASP A 348 -1.91 -19.07 7.56
CA ASP A 348 -1.60 -20.49 7.50
C ASP A 348 -1.36 -20.93 6.06
N LEU A 349 -0.14 -21.38 5.77
CA LEU A 349 0.30 -21.91 4.47
C LEU A 349 0.51 -23.44 4.49
N SER A 350 0.14 -24.12 5.57
CA SER A 350 0.38 -25.56 5.76
C SER A 350 -0.35 -26.45 4.75
N SER A 351 -1.43 -25.95 4.12
CA SER A 351 -2.19 -26.66 3.08
C SER A 351 -1.52 -26.66 1.71
N LEU A 352 -0.44 -25.91 1.51
CA LEU A 352 0.29 -25.85 0.25
C LEU A 352 1.13 -27.13 0.01
N GLU A 353 1.14 -27.64 -1.21
CA GLU A 353 2.04 -28.69 -1.67
C GLU A 353 3.36 -28.12 -2.23
N PHE A 354 3.37 -26.83 -2.55
CA PHE A 354 4.55 -26.12 -3.04
C PHE A 354 4.51 -24.63 -2.69
N LEU A 355 5.60 -24.14 -2.13
CA LEU A 355 5.80 -22.72 -1.82
C LEU A 355 7.14 -22.25 -2.38
N MET A 356 7.11 -21.25 -3.25
CA MET A 356 8.28 -20.47 -3.66
C MET A 356 8.19 -19.09 -3.02
N VAL A 357 9.30 -18.62 -2.46
CA VAL A 357 9.42 -17.27 -1.91
C VAL A 357 10.58 -16.54 -2.60
N SER A 358 10.33 -15.34 -3.10
CA SER A 358 11.38 -14.40 -3.51
C SER A 358 11.40 -13.23 -2.52
N ASP A 359 12.46 -13.08 -1.74
CA ASP A 359 12.57 -12.03 -0.73
C ASP A 359 14.03 -11.54 -0.59
N THR A 360 14.19 -10.39 0.07
CA THR A 360 15.50 -9.81 0.36
C THR A 360 16.21 -10.48 1.53
N HIS A 361 15.48 -11.11 2.43
CA HIS A 361 15.98 -11.78 3.64
C HIS A 361 15.29 -13.13 3.85
N MET A 362 15.89 -13.96 4.69
CA MET A 362 15.31 -15.24 5.10
C MET A 362 14.18 -15.00 6.13
N THR A 363 13.00 -14.64 5.62
CA THR A 363 11.79 -14.39 6.42
C THR A 363 11.21 -15.68 6.99
N LYS A 364 10.20 -15.57 7.86
CA LYS A 364 9.47 -16.72 8.40
C LYS A 364 8.85 -17.57 7.28
N THR A 365 8.25 -16.90 6.29
CA THR A 365 7.67 -17.59 5.13
C THR A 365 8.76 -18.22 4.26
N ALA A 366 9.90 -17.54 4.04
CA ALA A 366 11.02 -18.08 3.28
C ALA A 366 11.63 -19.34 3.93
N LEU A 367 11.72 -19.40 5.27
CA LEU A 367 12.19 -20.60 5.99
C LEU A 367 11.30 -21.83 5.77
N SER A 368 9.99 -21.63 5.51
CA SER A 368 9.06 -22.72 5.24
C SER A 368 8.98 -23.11 3.76
N ALA A 369 9.53 -22.29 2.85
CA ALA A 369 9.45 -22.47 1.41
C ALA A 369 10.22 -23.70 0.90
N ASP A 370 9.81 -24.22 -0.26
CA ASP A 370 10.50 -25.27 -1.01
C ASP A 370 11.61 -24.71 -1.89
N VAL A 371 11.41 -23.47 -2.38
CA VAL A 371 12.40 -22.71 -3.15
C VAL A 371 12.43 -21.29 -2.66
N VAL A 372 13.65 -20.77 -2.40
CA VAL A 372 13.86 -19.36 -2.02
C VAL A 372 14.73 -18.70 -3.08
N LEU A 373 14.29 -17.55 -3.59
CA LEU A 373 15.04 -16.72 -4.54
C LEU A 373 15.38 -15.38 -3.88
N PRO A 374 16.62 -14.88 -4.00
CA PRO A 374 16.95 -13.54 -3.54
C PRO A 374 16.27 -12.46 -4.37
N ALA A 375 15.74 -11.44 -3.70
CA ALA A 375 15.08 -10.29 -4.33
C ALA A 375 15.98 -9.05 -4.35
N THR A 376 15.77 -8.22 -5.37
CA THR A 376 16.38 -6.90 -5.51
C THR A 376 15.91 -5.96 -4.40
N SER A 377 16.81 -5.16 -3.82
CA SER A 377 16.44 -4.18 -2.81
C SER A 377 15.81 -2.92 -3.43
N PHE A 378 15.09 -2.15 -2.61
CA PHE A 378 14.52 -0.87 -3.05
C PHE A 378 15.59 0.14 -3.53
N ALA A 379 16.82 0.03 -3.01
CA ALA A 379 17.93 0.92 -3.36
C ALA A 379 18.61 0.54 -4.68
N SER A 380 18.26 -0.60 -5.26
CA SER A 380 18.86 -1.16 -6.47
C SER A 380 17.84 -1.41 -7.58
N THR A 381 16.55 -1.11 -7.35
CA THR A 381 15.50 -1.28 -8.35
C THR A 381 15.24 0.02 -9.12
N PHE A 382 14.73 -0.13 -10.34
CA PHE A 382 14.28 0.96 -11.21
C PHE A 382 12.81 0.76 -11.56
N GLY A 383 12.08 1.86 -11.74
CA GLY A 383 10.68 1.82 -12.16
C GLY A 383 9.87 2.96 -11.59
N THR A 384 8.60 2.67 -11.29
CA THR A 384 7.66 3.64 -10.75
C THR A 384 6.82 3.06 -9.61
N PHE A 385 6.37 3.92 -8.69
CA PHE A 385 5.30 3.65 -7.73
C PHE A 385 4.10 4.54 -8.01
N THR A 386 2.91 4.05 -7.74
CA THR A 386 1.69 4.84 -7.67
C THR A 386 1.30 5.01 -6.20
N ASN A 387 1.45 6.22 -5.67
CA ASN A 387 1.20 6.51 -4.25
C ASN A 387 -0.30 6.58 -3.90
N THR A 388 -0.61 6.86 -2.63
CA THR A 388 -1.98 6.88 -2.12
C THR A 388 -2.89 7.93 -2.77
N GLU A 389 -2.34 9.03 -3.29
CA GLU A 389 -3.07 10.05 -4.05
C GLU A 389 -3.06 9.80 -5.57
N ARG A 390 -2.62 8.62 -6.01
CA ARG A 390 -2.46 8.23 -7.43
C ARG A 390 -1.38 9.03 -8.17
N ARG A 391 -0.37 9.52 -7.47
CA ARG A 391 0.77 10.17 -8.12
C ARG A 391 1.75 9.11 -8.59
N LEU A 392 2.07 9.12 -9.88
CA LEU A 392 3.10 8.27 -10.46
C LEU A 392 4.49 8.82 -10.09
N GLN A 393 5.32 8.03 -9.44
CA GLN A 393 6.59 8.50 -8.88
C GLN A 393 7.76 7.62 -9.30
N ARG A 394 8.86 8.27 -9.71
CA ARG A 394 10.10 7.60 -10.15
C ARG A 394 10.80 6.90 -8.98
N VAL A 395 11.19 5.66 -9.22
CA VAL A 395 12.13 4.89 -8.39
C VAL A 395 13.43 4.74 -9.17
N SER A 396 14.54 5.13 -8.56
CA SER A 396 15.86 5.11 -9.20
C SER A 396 16.87 4.37 -8.33
N PRO A 397 17.69 3.47 -8.90
CA PRO A 397 18.70 2.73 -8.16
C PRO A 397 19.84 3.64 -7.72
N ALA A 398 20.21 3.57 -6.45
CA ALA A 398 21.35 4.27 -5.87
C ALA A 398 22.59 3.36 -5.74
N MET A 399 22.41 2.06 -5.85
CA MET A 399 23.49 1.09 -5.75
C MET A 399 23.26 -0.07 -6.73
N ARG A 400 24.35 -0.74 -7.09
CA ARG A 400 24.27 -1.98 -7.88
C ARG A 400 23.77 -3.10 -6.97
N GLU A 401 22.93 -3.97 -7.52
CA GLU A 401 22.42 -5.11 -6.79
C GLU A 401 23.44 -6.26 -6.73
N ASN A 402 23.34 -7.04 -5.65
CA ASN A 402 24.16 -8.22 -5.44
C ASN A 402 23.49 -9.53 -5.86
N VAL A 403 22.26 -9.45 -6.41
CA VAL A 403 21.55 -10.64 -6.92
C VAL A 403 21.84 -10.83 -8.40
N GLU A 404 22.00 -12.08 -8.81
CA GLU A 404 22.27 -12.46 -10.20
C GLU A 404 21.07 -12.17 -11.12
N VAL A 405 19.85 -12.39 -10.62
CA VAL A 405 18.60 -12.24 -11.37
C VAL A 405 17.70 -11.23 -10.65
N PRO A 406 17.50 -10.03 -11.21
CA PRO A 406 16.63 -9.03 -10.64
C PRO A 406 15.14 -9.45 -10.69
N ASN A 407 14.30 -8.84 -9.84
CA ASN A 407 12.89 -9.21 -9.65
C ASN A 407 12.12 -9.34 -10.97
N TRP A 408 12.21 -8.35 -11.86
CA TRP A 408 11.50 -8.34 -13.14
C TRP A 408 11.93 -9.47 -14.11
N LYS A 409 13.15 -9.98 -13.94
CA LYS A 409 13.73 -10.97 -14.85
C LYS A 409 13.29 -12.40 -14.49
N ILE A 410 12.91 -12.65 -13.23
CA ILE A 410 12.43 -13.96 -12.79
C ILE A 410 11.18 -14.38 -13.60
N PRO A 411 10.09 -13.59 -13.67
CA PRO A 411 8.94 -13.95 -14.48
C PRO A 411 9.26 -14.03 -15.97
N THR A 412 10.19 -13.23 -16.49
CA THR A 412 10.64 -13.29 -17.89
C THR A 412 11.34 -14.62 -18.20
N ILE A 413 12.20 -15.13 -17.30
CA ILE A 413 12.85 -16.42 -17.51
C ILE A 413 11.83 -17.56 -17.39
N LEU A 414 10.91 -17.50 -16.42
CA LEU A 414 9.85 -18.50 -16.28
C LEU A 414 8.95 -18.54 -17.53
N SER A 415 8.63 -17.39 -18.14
CA SER A 415 7.83 -17.34 -19.36
C SER A 415 8.50 -18.11 -20.52
N LYS A 416 9.84 -18.02 -20.63
CA LYS A 416 10.61 -18.81 -21.61
C LYS A 416 10.54 -20.31 -21.36
N ILE A 417 10.61 -20.72 -20.09
CA ILE A 417 10.51 -22.15 -19.73
C ILE A 417 9.11 -22.70 -20.12
N TYR A 418 8.07 -21.85 -20.04
CA TYR A 418 6.72 -22.17 -20.49
C TYR A 418 6.47 -21.90 -21.99
N GLU A 419 7.53 -21.75 -22.79
CA GLU A 419 7.48 -21.57 -24.24
C GLU A 419 6.70 -20.33 -24.73
N LYS A 420 6.59 -19.29 -23.87
CA LYS A 420 5.94 -18.02 -24.18
C LYS A 420 6.81 -16.85 -23.74
N ASP A 421 7.97 -16.67 -24.39
CA ASP A 421 8.92 -15.61 -24.08
C ASP A 421 8.28 -14.24 -24.21
N PHE A 422 8.36 -13.42 -23.16
CA PHE A 422 7.92 -12.01 -23.17
C PHE A 422 8.79 -11.10 -24.02
N GLY A 423 10.01 -11.54 -24.36
CA GLY A 423 10.96 -10.76 -25.12
C GLY A 423 11.65 -9.62 -24.35
N PHE A 424 11.36 -9.45 -23.04
CA PHE A 424 11.97 -8.39 -22.24
C PHE A 424 13.46 -8.61 -22.03
N LYS A 425 14.27 -7.63 -22.45
CA LYS A 425 15.72 -7.61 -22.30
C LYS A 425 16.17 -6.70 -21.16
N CYS A 426 15.38 -5.68 -20.87
CA CYS A 426 15.59 -4.72 -19.79
C CYS A 426 14.25 -4.26 -19.22
N ILE A 427 14.30 -3.51 -18.12
CA ILE A 427 13.10 -2.99 -17.47
C ILE A 427 12.38 -1.93 -18.32
N ASP A 428 13.10 -1.27 -19.22
CA ASP A 428 12.50 -0.29 -20.14
C ASP A 428 11.55 -0.95 -21.15
N ASP A 429 11.82 -2.20 -21.56
CA ASP A 429 10.88 -2.95 -22.43
C ASP A 429 9.55 -3.16 -21.73
N ILE A 430 9.60 -3.48 -20.42
CA ILE A 430 8.41 -3.65 -19.58
C ILE A 430 7.66 -2.33 -19.45
N ARG A 431 8.39 -1.23 -19.21
CA ARG A 431 7.81 0.10 -19.09
C ARG A 431 7.10 0.52 -20.38
N LEU A 432 7.71 0.29 -21.54
CA LEU A 432 7.10 0.61 -22.83
C LEU A 432 5.80 -0.19 -23.04
N GLU A 433 5.82 -1.49 -22.77
CA GLU A 433 4.61 -2.30 -22.88
C GLU A 433 3.53 -1.88 -21.88
N LEU A 434 3.90 -1.57 -20.62
CA LEU A 434 2.96 -1.07 -19.63
C LEU A 434 2.31 0.26 -20.06
N ASN A 435 3.07 1.16 -20.72
CA ASN A 435 2.57 2.40 -21.27
C ASN A 435 1.53 2.17 -22.38
N ASP A 436 1.73 1.14 -23.21
CA ASP A 436 0.81 0.80 -24.28
C ASP A 436 -0.50 0.19 -23.73
N VAL A 437 -0.39 -0.60 -22.67
CA VAL A 437 -1.55 -1.22 -21.99
C VAL A 437 -2.35 -0.19 -21.19
N ASN A 438 -1.69 0.77 -20.56
CA ASN A 438 -2.32 1.79 -19.74
C ASN A 438 -1.63 3.15 -19.90
N GLU A 439 -2.29 4.06 -20.60
CA GLU A 439 -1.77 5.41 -20.87
C GLU A 439 -1.42 6.22 -19.61
N LEU A 440 -2.01 5.88 -18.46
CA LEU A 440 -1.69 6.55 -17.20
C LEU A 440 -0.23 6.37 -16.79
N TYR A 441 0.42 5.28 -17.21
CA TYR A 441 1.81 4.97 -16.87
C TYR A 441 2.85 5.55 -17.82
N ARG A 442 2.45 6.36 -18.80
CA ARG A 442 3.38 7.02 -19.72
C ARG A 442 4.41 7.87 -18.98
N GLU A 443 5.63 7.91 -19.51
CA GLU A 443 6.76 8.68 -18.95
C GLU A 443 6.40 10.14 -18.64
N GLY A 444 5.64 10.80 -19.51
CA GLY A 444 5.17 12.17 -19.29
C GLY A 444 4.26 12.37 -18.07
N ASN A 445 3.72 11.29 -17.51
CA ASN A 445 2.87 11.32 -16.31
C ASN A 445 3.67 11.15 -15.02
N VAL A 446 4.97 10.86 -15.07
CA VAL A 446 5.81 10.75 -13.87
C VAL A 446 5.84 12.09 -13.13
N GLY A 447 5.52 12.07 -11.83
CA GLY A 447 5.34 13.25 -11.00
C GLY A 447 3.92 13.81 -11.02
N GLN A 448 3.05 13.36 -11.93
CA GLN A 448 1.68 13.85 -12.07
C GLN A 448 0.68 13.06 -11.20
N LEU A 449 -0.41 13.72 -10.83
CA LEU A 449 -1.59 13.11 -10.21
C LEU A 449 -2.44 12.50 -11.33
N LEU A 450 -2.50 11.16 -11.37
CA LEU A 450 -3.21 10.45 -12.42
C LEU A 450 -4.72 10.68 -12.35
N GLY A 451 -5.34 11.08 -13.47
CA GLY A 451 -6.77 11.31 -13.59
C GLY A 451 -7.32 12.53 -12.84
N GLY A 452 -6.46 13.41 -12.29
CA GLY A 452 -6.92 14.59 -11.56
C GLY A 452 -7.81 14.25 -10.35
N ILE A 453 -8.84 15.05 -10.09
CA ILE A 453 -9.84 14.77 -9.05
C ILE A 453 -10.84 13.75 -9.62
N LEU A 454 -10.96 12.60 -8.94
CA LEU A 454 -11.92 11.57 -9.37
C LEU A 454 -13.34 11.92 -8.92
N LYS A 455 -14.25 11.81 -9.85
CA LYS A 455 -15.70 11.87 -9.57
C LYS A 455 -16.22 10.44 -9.32
N PRO A 456 -17.27 10.27 -8.51
CA PRO A 456 -17.95 8.99 -8.39
C PRO A 456 -18.39 8.46 -9.78
N ASN A 457 -18.15 7.16 -10.01
CA ASN A 457 -18.54 6.48 -11.23
C ASN A 457 -19.69 5.50 -10.93
N LYS A 458 -20.90 5.81 -11.40
CA LYS A 458 -22.12 5.05 -11.09
C LYS A 458 -22.26 4.80 -9.58
N PRO A 459 -22.31 5.86 -8.76
CA PRO A 459 -22.37 5.70 -7.31
C PRO A 459 -23.68 5.04 -6.89
N LYS A 460 -23.63 4.30 -5.77
CA LYS A 460 -24.81 3.70 -5.14
C LYS A 460 -24.66 3.60 -3.64
N PHE A 461 -25.78 3.59 -2.93
CA PHE A 461 -25.81 3.23 -1.52
C PHE A 461 -25.89 1.71 -1.36
N VAL A 462 -25.26 1.17 -0.31
CA VAL A 462 -25.26 -0.26 -0.02
C VAL A 462 -25.75 -0.51 1.42
N TYR A 463 -26.43 -1.63 1.62
CA TYR A 463 -26.83 -2.03 2.97
C TYR A 463 -25.62 -2.59 3.72
N ILE A 464 -25.41 -2.12 4.96
CA ILE A 464 -24.33 -2.58 5.83
C ILE A 464 -24.97 -3.19 7.09
N PRO A 465 -24.84 -4.52 7.27
CA PRO A 465 -25.41 -5.20 8.42
C PRO A 465 -24.77 -4.74 9.73
N ASP A 466 -25.51 -4.90 10.85
CA ASP A 466 -25.01 -4.67 12.20
C ASP A 466 -24.14 -5.85 12.65
N GLY A 467 -23.15 -5.58 13.50
CA GLY A 467 -22.45 -6.61 14.26
C GLY A 467 -21.14 -7.14 13.70
N LEU A 468 -20.59 -6.55 12.63
CA LEU A 468 -19.26 -6.93 12.15
C LEU A 468 -18.15 -6.29 12.99
N MET A 469 -17.49 -7.09 13.84
CA MET A 469 -16.30 -6.66 14.56
C MET A 469 -15.11 -6.56 13.59
N VAL A 470 -14.45 -5.41 13.58
CA VAL A 470 -13.25 -5.18 12.77
C VAL A 470 -12.03 -5.62 13.55
N THR A 471 -11.34 -6.63 13.06
CA THR A 471 -9.98 -6.92 13.51
C THR A 471 -9.01 -6.10 12.67
N PRO A 472 -8.25 -5.16 13.25
CA PRO A 472 -7.21 -4.45 12.51
C PRO A 472 -6.25 -5.43 11.83
N LEU A 473 -5.86 -5.14 10.59
CA LEU A 473 -4.82 -5.94 9.94
C LEU A 473 -3.49 -5.73 10.66
N LYS A 474 -2.93 -6.80 11.20
CA LYS A 474 -1.51 -6.82 11.50
C LYS A 474 -0.75 -6.62 10.19
N SER A 475 0.28 -5.77 10.21
CA SER A 475 1.17 -5.64 9.06
C SER A 475 1.77 -7.01 8.76
N THR A 476 1.75 -7.43 7.51
CA THR A 476 2.33 -8.70 7.04
C THR A 476 3.84 -8.60 6.84
N ASP A 477 4.43 -7.45 7.16
CA ASP A 477 5.84 -7.16 6.97
C ASP A 477 6.56 -7.24 8.31
N ASN A 478 6.87 -8.46 8.74
CA ASN A 478 7.51 -8.73 10.04
C ASN A 478 8.89 -8.08 10.15
N LEU A 479 9.70 -8.08 9.07
CA LEU A 479 11.02 -7.45 9.06
C LEU A 479 10.90 -5.94 9.30
N MET A 480 9.98 -5.29 8.59
CA MET A 480 9.79 -3.85 8.70
C MET A 480 9.10 -3.45 10.01
N ASN A 481 8.32 -4.34 10.62
CA ASN A 481 7.80 -4.15 11.97
C ASN A 481 8.92 -4.22 13.00
N LYS A 482 9.83 -5.18 12.87
CA LYS A 482 11.02 -5.30 13.74
C LYS A 482 11.94 -4.09 13.61
N ILE A 483 12.21 -3.63 12.38
CA ILE A 483 12.98 -2.40 12.14
C ILE A 483 12.28 -1.18 12.77
N ASN A 484 10.96 -1.10 12.69
CA ASN A 484 10.18 -0.05 13.35
C ASN A 484 10.34 -0.07 14.87
N GLU A 485 10.19 -1.25 15.47
CA GLU A 485 10.35 -1.40 16.93
C GLU A 485 11.74 -0.98 17.37
N GLU A 486 12.79 -1.36 16.63
CA GLU A 486 14.17 -0.99 16.92
C GLU A 486 14.41 0.52 16.74
N ILE A 487 13.87 1.14 15.68
CA ILE A 487 13.96 2.58 15.47
C ILE A 487 13.27 3.34 16.61
N PHE A 488 12.10 2.88 17.07
CA PHE A 488 11.36 3.54 18.15
C PHE A 488 11.97 3.28 19.53
N LYS A 489 12.55 2.11 19.79
CA LYS A 489 13.29 1.84 21.04
C LYS A 489 14.56 2.68 21.18
N GLY A 490 15.17 3.11 20.08
CA GLY A 490 16.35 3.95 20.07
C GLY A 490 16.08 5.46 20.11
N LEU A 491 14.79 5.88 20.11
CA LEU A 491 14.36 7.29 20.14
C LEU A 491 13.69 7.68 21.48
N ILE A 492 13.54 6.77 22.42
CA ILE A 492 13.17 6.96 23.82
C ILE A 492 14.43 6.85 24.66
#